data_d353e7975972424914c6ff6d6381f869
#
_entry.id   d353e7975972424914c6ff6d6381f869
#
_cell.length_a   1.000
_cell.length_b   1.000
_cell.length_c   1.000
_cell.angle_alpha   90.00
_cell.angle_beta   90.00
_cell.angle_gamma   90.00
#
_symmetry.space_group_name_H-M   'P 1'
#
loop_
_entity.id
_entity.type
_entity.pdbx_description
1 polymer ?
#
loop_
_entity_poly.entity_id
_entity_poly.type
_entity_poly.pdbx_seq_one_letter_code
_entity_poly.pdbx_strand_id
1 'polypeptide(L)'
;EIGSGLVGSEMCIRDRKKIIATDKAPAAIGPYSQAVEVNGLIFTSGVIPIVPATGELVQGGIEEQADQAIGNLAALIEASGAQVEDTIKTVVFIKNMDDFGKVNEIYSKYFKTDCPARSCVEVARLPKDVLIEIEAIVAKN
;
A
#
# COMPACT_ATOMS: atom_id res chain seq x y z
N GLU A 1 -31.54 11.51 -4.64
CA GLU A 1 -31.28 11.73 -4.26
C GLU A 1 -30.95 11.92 -3.74
N ILE A 2 -31.08 12.00 -3.84
CA ILE A 2 -30.91 12.28 -3.31
C ILE A 2 -31.00 12.73 -2.65
N GLY A 3 -31.40 12.67 -2.59
CA GLY A 3 -31.57 13.01 -2.04
C GLY A 3 -31.61 13.48 -1.71
N SER A 4 -31.70 13.86 -1.88
CA SER A 4 -31.72 14.49 -1.93
C SER A 4 -31.57 15.29 -2.40
N GLY A 5 -31.75 15.89 -3.21
CA GLY A 5 -31.83 16.83 -4.13
C GLY A 5 -30.50 17.43 -4.30
N LEU A 6 -30.33 18.72 -4.40
CA LEU A 6 -29.10 19.11 -4.20
C LEU A 6 -28.36 18.16 -3.40
N VAL A 7 -29.03 17.60 -2.54
CA VAL A 7 -28.60 16.53 -1.80
C VAL A 7 -27.96 15.48 -2.65
N GLY A 8 -28.49 15.17 -3.79
CA GLY A 8 -27.90 14.22 -4.70
C GLY A 8 -26.55 14.64 -5.20
N SER A 9 -26.36 15.91 -5.45
CA SER A 9 -25.10 16.45 -5.89
C SER A 9 -24.03 16.33 -4.82
N GLU A 10 -24.38 16.65 -3.58
CA GLU A 10 -23.46 16.51 -2.49
C GLU A 10 -23.07 15.06 -2.23
N MET A 11 -24.04 14.16 -2.34
CA MET A 11 -23.77 12.75 -2.18
C MET A 11 -22.81 12.25 -3.26
N CYS A 12 -22.99 12.68 -4.50
CA CYS A 12 -22.07 12.32 -5.56
C CYS A 12 -20.65 12.77 -5.29
N ILE A 13 -20.49 13.96 -4.74
CA ILE A 13 -19.16 14.46 -4.41
C ILE A 13 -18.56 13.66 -3.28
N ARG A 14 -19.32 13.37 -2.23
CA ARG A 14 -18.82 12.59 -1.12
C ARG A 14 -18.45 11.17 -1.49
N ASP A 15 -19.23 10.57 -2.43
CA ASP A 15 -19.02 9.18 -2.81
C ASP A 15 -17.94 9.02 -3.88
N ARG A 16 -17.43 10.11 -4.42
CA ARG A 16 -16.35 10.02 -5.38
C ARG A 16 -15.07 9.57 -4.71
N LYS A 17 -14.31 8.77 -5.44
CA LYS A 17 -13.01 8.39 -4.96
C LYS A 17 -12.10 9.62 -4.94
N LYS A 18 -11.29 9.71 -3.91
CA LYS A 18 -10.29 10.73 -3.77
C LYS A 18 -8.95 10.14 -4.15
N ILE A 19 -8.26 10.78 -5.08
CA ILE A 19 -6.94 10.33 -5.54
C ILE A 19 -5.89 10.76 -4.53
N ILE A 20 -5.01 9.86 -4.16
CA ILE A 20 -3.90 10.14 -3.25
C ILE A 20 -2.60 10.03 -4.01
N ALA A 21 -1.78 11.06 -3.89
CA ALA A 21 -0.46 11.10 -4.50
C ALA A 21 0.51 11.74 -3.52
N THR A 22 1.71 11.18 -3.42
CA THR A 22 2.75 11.70 -2.53
C THR A 22 4.12 11.39 -3.11
N ASP A 23 5.09 12.26 -2.83
CA ASP A 23 6.48 12.02 -3.21
C ASP A 23 7.23 11.19 -2.15
N LYS A 24 6.56 10.83 -1.06
CA LYS A 24 7.15 10.01 0.01
C LYS A 24 7.06 8.52 -0.27
N ALA A 25 6.40 8.14 -1.35
CA ALA A 25 6.30 6.77 -1.82
C ALA A 25 6.62 6.76 -3.32
N PRO A 26 6.92 5.59 -3.90
CA PRO A 26 7.26 5.52 -5.31
C PRO A 26 6.16 6.10 -6.19
N ALA A 27 6.54 6.90 -7.16
CA ALA A 27 5.59 7.52 -8.09
C ALA A 27 4.91 6.45 -8.94
N ALA A 28 3.66 6.73 -9.35
CA ALA A 28 2.96 5.84 -10.27
C ALA A 28 3.66 5.89 -11.63
N ILE A 29 4.00 4.71 -12.14
CA ILE A 29 4.73 4.58 -13.41
C ILE A 29 3.83 4.09 -14.53
N GLY A 30 2.52 4.24 -14.39
CA GLY A 30 1.56 3.81 -15.38
C GLY A 30 0.21 4.48 -15.11
N PRO A 31 -0.86 4.01 -15.79
CA PRO A 31 -2.17 4.63 -15.65
C PRO A 31 -2.88 4.15 -14.38
N TYR A 32 -2.32 4.49 -13.21
CA TYR A 32 -2.90 4.13 -11.92
C TYR A 32 -2.52 5.19 -10.89
N SER A 33 -3.29 5.23 -9.80
CA SER A 33 -3.01 6.11 -8.66
C SER A 33 -2.24 5.32 -7.60
N GLN A 34 -1.44 6.00 -6.79
CA GLN A 34 -0.75 5.35 -5.68
C GLN A 34 -1.75 4.78 -4.69
N ALA A 35 -2.82 5.51 -4.42
CA ALA A 35 -3.92 5.03 -3.58
C ALA A 35 -5.17 5.83 -3.89
N VAL A 36 -6.32 5.27 -3.52
CA VAL A 36 -7.60 5.97 -3.62
C VAL A 36 -8.33 5.81 -2.31
N GLU A 37 -9.13 6.83 -1.96
CA GLU A 37 -9.94 6.81 -0.76
C GLU A 37 -11.40 6.96 -1.13
N VAL A 38 -12.27 6.15 -0.53
CA VAL A 38 -13.71 6.28 -0.68
C VAL A 38 -14.35 5.88 0.65
N ASN A 39 -15.22 6.74 1.18
CA ASN A 39 -15.97 6.47 2.41
C ASN A 39 -15.09 6.05 3.58
N GLY A 40 -13.93 6.68 3.72
CA GLY A 40 -13.01 6.38 4.82
C GLY A 40 -12.16 5.15 4.63
N LEU A 41 -12.29 4.47 3.49
CA LEU A 41 -11.44 3.32 3.18
C LEU A 41 -10.39 3.75 2.15
N ILE A 42 -9.15 3.40 2.43
CA ILE A 42 -8.03 3.69 1.53
C ILE A 42 -7.57 2.38 0.92
N PHE A 43 -7.50 2.36 -0.40
CA PHE A 43 -7.02 1.21 -1.16
C PHE A 43 -5.72 1.60 -1.83
N THR A 44 -4.62 0.94 -1.50
CA THR A 44 -3.35 1.25 -2.15
C THR A 44 -3.14 0.37 -3.35
N SER A 45 -2.38 0.88 -4.31
CA SER A 45 -1.80 0.05 -5.35
C SER A 45 -0.70 -0.80 -4.75
N GLY A 46 -0.20 -1.77 -5.50
CA GLY A 46 0.95 -2.55 -5.07
C GLY A 46 2.18 -1.67 -4.97
N VAL A 47 2.89 -1.79 -3.86
CA VAL A 47 4.07 -0.97 -3.56
C VAL A 47 5.31 -1.85 -3.66
N ILE A 48 6.29 -1.40 -4.45
CA ILE A 48 7.54 -2.13 -4.68
C ILE A 48 8.70 -1.38 -4.01
N PRO A 49 9.86 -2.03 -3.83
CA PRO A 49 10.95 -1.46 -3.04
C PRO A 49 11.80 -0.44 -3.80
N ILE A 50 11.16 0.57 -4.38
CA ILE A 50 11.84 1.69 -5.00
C ILE A 50 12.11 2.75 -3.93
N VAL A 51 13.33 3.33 -3.94
CA VAL A 51 13.68 4.45 -3.07
C VAL A 51 13.01 5.69 -3.67
N PRO A 52 12.04 6.32 -2.98
CA PRO A 52 11.27 7.42 -3.58
C PRO A 52 12.13 8.59 -4.04
N ALA A 53 13.19 8.89 -3.30
CA ALA A 53 14.04 10.04 -3.61
C ALA A 53 14.81 9.89 -4.91
N THR A 54 15.15 8.66 -5.30
CA THR A 54 15.99 8.41 -6.46
C THR A 54 15.24 7.74 -7.61
N GLY A 55 14.11 7.09 -7.33
CA GLY A 55 13.37 6.34 -8.33
C GLY A 55 14.01 5.00 -8.67
N GLU A 56 15.03 4.57 -7.92
CA GLU A 56 15.74 3.33 -8.20
C GLU A 56 15.44 2.29 -7.14
N LEU A 57 15.63 1.03 -7.50
CA LEU A 57 15.43 -0.06 -6.56
C LEU A 57 16.45 0.01 -5.43
N VAL A 58 16.01 -0.34 -4.21
CA VAL A 58 16.91 -0.43 -3.08
C VAL A 58 17.95 -1.51 -3.34
N GLN A 59 19.18 -1.29 -2.87
CA GLN A 59 20.25 -2.27 -2.99
C GLN A 59 20.05 -3.37 -1.96
N GLY A 60 20.36 -4.61 -2.33
CA GLY A 60 20.33 -5.73 -1.40
C GLY A 60 19.33 -6.80 -1.80
N GLY A 61 19.09 -7.73 -0.88
CA GLY A 61 18.21 -8.86 -1.10
C GLY A 61 16.83 -8.67 -0.51
N ILE A 62 16.23 -9.81 -0.10
CA ILE A 62 14.85 -9.81 0.36
C ILE A 62 14.64 -8.93 1.60
N GLU A 63 15.62 -8.91 2.51
CA GLU A 63 15.46 -8.13 3.75
C GLU A 63 15.40 -6.65 3.46
N GLU A 64 16.34 -6.16 2.65
CA GLU A 64 16.36 -4.75 2.25
C GLU A 64 15.14 -4.39 1.42
N GLN A 65 14.74 -5.27 0.51
CA GLN A 65 13.58 -5.01 -0.32
C GLN A 65 12.29 -5.02 0.49
N ALA A 66 12.13 -5.95 1.42
CA ALA A 66 10.94 -5.99 2.28
C ALA A 66 10.85 -4.73 3.13
N ASP A 67 11.97 -4.31 3.72
CA ASP A 67 11.97 -3.11 4.54
C ASP A 67 11.61 -1.87 3.73
N GLN A 68 12.18 -1.74 2.54
CA GLN A 68 11.89 -0.59 1.67
C GLN A 68 10.44 -0.60 1.20
N ALA A 69 9.93 -1.76 0.76
CA ALA A 69 8.55 -1.84 0.25
C ALA A 69 7.54 -1.56 1.35
N ILE A 70 7.71 -2.16 2.52
CA ILE A 70 6.76 -1.94 3.62
C ILE A 70 6.90 -0.52 4.16
N GLY A 71 8.12 0.01 4.21
CA GLY A 71 8.34 1.41 4.58
C GLY A 71 7.66 2.37 3.62
N ASN A 72 7.72 2.07 2.31
CA ASN A 72 7.03 2.87 1.30
C ASN A 72 5.51 2.82 1.51
N LEU A 73 4.99 1.63 1.83
CA LEU A 73 3.58 1.47 2.12
C LEU A 73 3.18 2.29 3.34
N ALA A 74 3.97 2.23 4.40
CA ALA A 74 3.72 3.01 5.62
C ALA A 74 3.69 4.51 5.31
N ALA A 75 4.64 5.00 4.51
CA ALA A 75 4.69 6.40 4.13
C ALA A 75 3.46 6.81 3.31
N LEU A 76 3.00 5.94 2.43
CA LEU A 76 1.81 6.19 1.63
C LEU A 76 0.56 6.26 2.52
N ILE A 77 0.44 5.35 3.48
CA ILE A 77 -0.67 5.34 4.43
C ILE A 77 -0.69 6.64 5.22
N GLU A 78 0.46 7.07 5.73
CA GLU A 78 0.53 8.29 6.53
C GLU A 78 0.25 9.53 5.68
N ALA A 79 0.72 9.56 4.45
CA ALA A 79 0.40 10.65 3.53
C ALA A 79 -1.08 10.71 3.20
N SER A 80 -1.79 9.60 3.34
CA SER A 80 -3.24 9.54 3.13
C SER A 80 -4.03 10.07 4.33
N GLY A 81 -3.35 10.40 5.42
CA GLY A 81 -4.02 10.89 6.63
C GLY A 81 -4.44 9.79 7.59
N ALA A 82 -3.96 8.59 7.40
CA ALA A 82 -4.23 7.44 8.28
C ALA A 82 -2.94 7.01 8.96
N GLN A 83 -3.01 5.97 9.77
CA GLN A 83 -1.86 5.40 10.45
C GLN A 83 -1.74 3.93 10.08
N VAL A 84 -0.53 3.41 10.22
CA VAL A 84 -0.26 1.99 9.90
C VAL A 84 -1.18 1.08 10.72
N GLU A 85 -1.49 1.47 11.95
CA GLU A 85 -2.38 0.71 12.83
C GLU A 85 -3.82 0.63 12.31
N ASP A 86 -4.18 1.51 11.39
CA ASP A 86 -5.53 1.51 10.79
C ASP A 86 -5.66 0.51 9.64
N THR A 87 -4.60 -0.20 9.30
CA THR A 87 -4.61 -1.17 8.21
C THR A 87 -5.46 -2.38 8.59
N ILE A 88 -6.38 -2.76 7.71
CA ILE A 88 -7.27 -3.89 7.97
C ILE A 88 -6.94 -5.11 7.12
N LYS A 89 -6.27 -4.92 5.99
CA LYS A 89 -5.91 -6.03 5.11
C LYS A 89 -4.65 -5.69 4.33
N THR A 90 -3.74 -6.65 4.23
CA THR A 90 -2.61 -6.56 3.31
C THR A 90 -2.56 -7.80 2.43
N VAL A 91 -1.98 -7.64 1.25
CA VAL A 91 -1.61 -8.76 0.39
C VAL A 91 -0.14 -8.59 0.06
N VAL A 92 0.63 -9.64 0.31
CA VAL A 92 2.07 -9.65 0.07
C VAL A 92 2.35 -10.63 -1.06
N PHE A 93 3.01 -10.14 -2.11
CA PHE A 93 3.41 -10.94 -3.26
C PHE A 93 4.92 -11.11 -3.19
N ILE A 94 5.40 -12.35 -3.18
CA ILE A 94 6.85 -12.61 -3.12
C ILE A 94 7.28 -13.52 -4.25
N LYS A 95 8.52 -13.34 -4.67
CA LYS A 95 9.07 -14.13 -5.77
C LYS A 95 9.42 -15.55 -5.31
N ASN A 96 9.81 -15.71 -4.05
CA ASN A 96 10.26 -16.99 -3.52
C ASN A 96 9.66 -17.21 -2.13
N MET A 97 8.84 -18.25 -1.99
CA MET A 97 8.19 -18.53 -0.70
C MET A 97 9.21 -18.94 0.38
N ASP A 98 10.42 -19.35 -0.02
CA ASP A 98 11.47 -19.63 0.95
C ASP A 98 11.88 -18.40 1.75
N ASP A 99 11.55 -17.20 1.25
CA ASP A 99 11.84 -15.94 1.94
C ASP A 99 10.76 -15.55 2.96
N PHE A 100 9.70 -16.38 3.11
CA PHE A 100 8.54 -16.05 3.94
C PHE A 100 8.94 -15.68 5.37
N GLY A 101 9.86 -16.45 5.97
CA GLY A 101 10.30 -16.18 7.35
C GLY A 101 10.98 -14.82 7.49
N LYS A 102 11.85 -14.47 6.54
CA LYS A 102 12.55 -13.18 6.56
C LYS A 102 11.57 -12.03 6.36
N VAL A 103 10.61 -12.20 5.45
CA VAL A 103 9.58 -11.19 5.21
C VAL A 103 8.75 -10.98 6.48
N ASN A 104 8.39 -12.05 7.17
CA ASN A 104 7.63 -11.95 8.42
C ASN A 104 8.38 -11.16 9.48
N GLU A 105 9.69 -11.36 9.60
CA GLU A 105 10.49 -10.62 10.57
C GLU A 105 10.45 -9.11 10.29
N ILE A 106 10.60 -8.73 9.03
CA ILE A 106 10.57 -7.32 8.65
C ILE A 106 9.14 -6.77 8.80
N TYR A 107 8.14 -7.53 8.35
CA TYR A 107 6.73 -7.14 8.44
C TYR A 107 6.33 -6.84 9.90
N SER A 108 6.81 -7.64 10.84
CA SER A 108 6.46 -7.46 12.25
C SER A 108 7.02 -6.17 12.86
N LYS A 109 7.98 -5.54 12.22
CA LYS A 109 8.48 -4.25 12.69
C LYS A 109 7.48 -3.12 12.43
N TYR A 110 6.60 -3.30 11.45
CA TYR A 110 5.59 -2.31 11.06
C TYR A 110 4.21 -2.64 11.64
N PHE A 111 3.85 -3.92 11.64
CA PHE A 111 2.55 -4.39 12.13
C PHE A 111 2.77 -5.20 13.41
N LYS A 112 2.73 -4.52 14.55
CA LYS A 112 3.18 -5.08 15.83
C LYS A 112 2.06 -5.72 16.63
N THR A 113 0.91 -5.04 16.72
CA THR A 113 -0.24 -5.51 17.50
C THR A 113 -1.49 -5.30 16.69
N ASP A 114 -2.53 -6.09 16.98
CA ASP A 114 -3.81 -6.02 16.25
C ASP A 114 -3.54 -6.03 14.75
N CYS A 115 -2.75 -7.00 14.31
CA CYS A 115 -2.28 -7.07 12.93
C CYS A 115 -3.42 -7.15 11.94
N PRO A 116 -3.27 -6.58 10.74
CA PRO A 116 -4.28 -6.72 9.70
C PRO A 116 -4.41 -8.16 9.24
N ALA A 117 -5.55 -8.48 8.64
CA ALA A 117 -5.66 -9.73 7.90
C ALA A 117 -4.65 -9.71 6.75
N ARG A 118 -4.09 -10.87 6.40
CA ARG A 118 -3.06 -10.92 5.38
C ARG A 118 -3.15 -12.18 4.54
N SER A 119 -2.89 -12.03 3.24
CA SER A 119 -2.56 -13.14 2.35
C SER A 119 -1.14 -12.94 1.85
N CYS A 120 -0.38 -14.01 1.71
CA CYS A 120 0.96 -13.98 1.15
C CYS A 120 1.06 -15.08 0.10
N VAL A 121 1.44 -14.71 -1.11
CA VAL A 121 1.50 -15.66 -2.23
C VAL A 121 2.83 -15.51 -2.97
N GLU A 122 3.30 -16.63 -3.50
CA GLU A 122 4.44 -16.65 -4.41
C GLU A 122 3.92 -16.38 -5.82
N VAL A 123 4.60 -15.52 -6.56
CA VAL A 123 4.21 -15.18 -7.93
C VAL A 123 5.35 -15.47 -8.90
N ALA A 124 5.00 -15.66 -10.16
CA ALA A 124 5.98 -15.99 -11.19
C ALA A 124 6.95 -14.84 -11.42
N ARG A 125 6.46 -13.58 -11.36
CA ARG A 125 7.29 -12.42 -11.65
C ARG A 125 6.61 -11.17 -11.12
N LEU A 126 7.41 -10.19 -10.71
CA LEU A 126 6.94 -8.89 -10.22
C LEU A 126 7.52 -7.77 -11.09
N PRO A 127 6.92 -6.58 -11.06
CA PRO A 127 7.43 -5.44 -11.82
C PRO A 127 8.89 -5.16 -11.46
N LYS A 128 9.70 -4.84 -12.47
CA LYS A 128 11.14 -4.57 -12.33
C LYS A 128 11.89 -5.73 -11.67
N ASP A 129 11.33 -6.93 -11.74
CA ASP A 129 11.95 -8.14 -11.19
C ASP A 129 12.27 -8.02 -9.70
N VAL A 130 11.47 -7.26 -8.95
CA VAL A 130 11.64 -7.17 -7.51
C VAL A 130 11.26 -8.50 -6.85
N LEU A 131 11.67 -8.66 -5.59
CA LEU A 131 11.43 -9.88 -4.83
C LEU A 131 10.14 -9.81 -4.01
N ILE A 132 9.57 -8.61 -3.84
CA ILE A 132 8.39 -8.41 -3.00
C ILE A 132 7.59 -7.20 -3.49
N GLU A 133 6.27 -7.31 -3.34
CA GLU A 133 5.33 -6.23 -3.55
C GLU A 133 4.24 -6.36 -2.50
N ILE A 134 3.72 -5.23 -1.99
CA ILE A 134 2.69 -5.26 -0.95
C ILE A 134 1.64 -4.21 -1.23
N GLU A 135 0.38 -4.55 -0.93
CA GLU A 135 -0.74 -3.61 -1.02
C GLU A 135 -1.57 -3.71 0.25
N ALA A 136 -2.40 -2.71 0.49
CA ALA A 136 -3.18 -2.65 1.73
C ALA A 136 -4.54 -1.99 1.53
N ILE A 137 -5.46 -2.35 2.44
CA ILE A 137 -6.71 -1.65 2.64
C ILE A 137 -6.67 -1.10 4.06
N VAL A 138 -6.96 0.20 4.20
CA VAL A 138 -6.82 0.92 5.47
C VAL A 138 -8.16 1.59 5.80
N ALA A 139 -8.62 1.45 7.04
CA ALA A 139 -9.84 2.11 7.50
C ALA A 139 -9.44 3.37 8.26
N LYS A 140 -9.58 4.52 7.60
CA LYS A 140 -9.19 5.81 8.15
C LYS A 140 -10.17 6.25 9.22
N ASN A 141 -9.65 6.65 10.35
CA ASN A 141 -10.49 7.18 11.46
C ASN A 141 -10.83 8.63 11.25
#